data_131d5b6bb666a87699cbfea6c1c3b514
#
_entry.id   131d5b6bb666a87699cbfea6c1c3b514
#
_cell.length_a   1.000
_cell.length_b   1.000
_cell.length_c   1.000
_cell.angle_alpha   90.00
_cell.angle_beta   90.00
_cell.angle_gamma   90.00
#
_symmetry.space_group_name_H-M   'P 1'
#
loop_
_entity.id
_entity.type
_entity.pdbx_description
1 polymer ?
#
loop_
_entity_poly.entity_id
_entity_poly.type
_entity_poly.pdbx_seq_one_letter_code
_entity_poly.pdbx_strand_id
1 'polypeptide(L)'
;MRIFNNGYFALMLEREDLAKGLKPKGSVGRNEKFLENLEGGFVHDGELQSLDLLSRTSIGALSFTFPWPQLLVRPNRILLCGPTTIYELVGTSWTLRKTASLEGSFWACVDFEDYLYLSNGKVVITRSTGGTWAEVTTLPKAMALCNFNGQVFAGSVEV
;
A
#
# COMPACT_ATOMS: atom_id res chain seq x y z
N MET A 1 4.33 9.50 -36.23
CA MET A 1 3.41 8.54 -35.57
C MET A 1 2.97 7.49 -36.60
N ARG A 2 3.39 6.24 -36.45
CA ARG A 2 2.91 5.13 -37.30
C ARG A 2 2.13 4.17 -36.41
N ILE A 3 0.86 3.96 -36.71
CA ILE A 3 -0.02 3.02 -36.03
C ILE A 3 -0.01 1.72 -36.84
N PHE A 4 0.47 0.64 -36.26
CA PHE A 4 0.37 -0.70 -36.85
C PHE A 4 -0.84 -1.41 -36.25
N ASN A 5 -1.78 -1.78 -37.13
CA ASN A 5 -3.04 -2.39 -36.71
C ASN A 5 -2.95 -3.92 -36.87
N ASN A 6 -2.58 -4.61 -35.78
CA ASN A 6 -2.69 -6.06 -35.66
C ASN A 6 -3.34 -6.43 -34.32
N GLY A 7 -4.31 -5.63 -33.88
CA GLY A 7 -4.95 -5.83 -32.58
C GLY A 7 -4.10 -5.39 -31.39
N TYR A 8 -2.88 -4.92 -31.63
CA TYR A 8 -2.00 -4.32 -30.62
C TYR A 8 -1.66 -2.91 -31.04
N PHE A 9 -1.87 -1.94 -30.18
CA PHE A 9 -1.43 -0.57 -30.41
C PHE A 9 0.03 -0.47 -29.98
N ALA A 10 0.94 -0.37 -30.93
CA ALA A 10 2.32 0.01 -30.65
C ALA A 10 2.46 1.51 -30.91
N LEU A 11 2.61 2.29 -29.86
CA LEU A 11 2.95 3.70 -29.96
C LEU A 11 4.48 3.81 -30.02
N MET A 12 5.02 4.17 -31.18
CA MET A 12 6.45 4.44 -31.32
C MET A 12 6.67 5.94 -31.07
N LEU A 13 7.12 6.27 -29.86
CA LEU A 13 7.48 7.63 -29.46
C LEU A 13 8.99 7.82 -29.58
N GLU A 14 9.40 8.94 -30.16
CA GLU A 14 10.80 9.34 -30.11
C GLU A 14 11.15 9.81 -28.70
N ARG A 15 12.39 9.61 -28.28
CA ARG A 15 12.87 9.98 -26.92
C ARG A 15 12.60 11.45 -26.60
N GLU A 16 12.69 12.34 -27.59
CA GLU A 16 12.39 13.76 -27.42
C GLU A 16 10.92 14.05 -27.11
N ASP A 17 10.00 13.15 -27.52
CA ASP A 17 8.56 13.32 -27.28
C ASP A 17 8.18 13.10 -25.81
N LEU A 18 9.04 12.40 -25.05
CA LEU A 18 8.83 12.10 -23.65
C LEU A 18 9.59 13.04 -22.70
N ALA A 19 10.48 13.88 -23.21
CA ALA A 19 11.37 14.71 -22.42
C ALA A 19 10.64 15.68 -21.47
N LYS A 20 9.41 16.05 -21.82
CA LYS A 20 8.58 17.00 -21.04
C LYS A 20 7.53 16.32 -20.15
N GLY A 21 7.43 14.99 -20.19
CA GLY A 21 6.50 14.22 -19.39
C GLY A 21 5.04 14.33 -19.79
N LEU A 22 4.12 14.11 -18.86
CA LEU A 22 2.68 14.18 -19.09
C LEU A 22 2.19 15.64 -19.04
N LYS A 23 1.35 16.00 -20.00
CA LYS A 23 0.74 17.32 -20.05
C LYS A 23 -0.35 17.45 -18.99
N PRO A 24 -0.31 18.48 -18.12
CA PRO A 24 -1.43 18.78 -17.25
C PRO A 24 -2.70 19.08 -18.03
N LYS A 25 -3.84 18.56 -17.57
CA LYS A 25 -5.15 18.80 -18.18
C LYS A 25 -5.45 20.32 -18.23
N GLY A 26 -5.56 20.88 -19.43
CA GLY A 26 -5.90 22.30 -19.62
C GLY A 26 -4.76 23.22 -20.07
N SER A 27 -3.52 22.75 -20.22
CA SER A 27 -2.44 23.56 -20.81
C SER A 27 -2.50 23.51 -22.35
N VAL A 28 -2.72 24.64 -22.99
CA VAL A 28 -2.81 24.76 -24.45
C VAL A 28 -1.52 25.39 -24.99
N GLY A 29 -0.59 24.54 -25.44
CA GLY A 29 0.54 24.99 -26.23
C GLY A 29 0.57 24.23 -27.57
N ARG A 30 0.45 24.91 -28.70
CA ARG A 30 0.31 24.27 -30.02
C ARG A 30 1.56 23.55 -30.53
N ASN A 31 2.72 23.70 -29.90
CA ASN A 31 4.01 23.13 -30.37
C ASN A 31 4.77 22.32 -29.31
N GLU A 32 4.11 21.88 -28.26
CA GLU A 32 4.77 21.11 -27.22
C GLU A 32 4.41 19.64 -27.37
N LYS A 33 5.45 18.79 -27.37
CA LYS A 33 5.33 17.34 -27.47
C LYS A 33 5.09 16.77 -26.07
N PHE A 34 3.83 16.63 -25.70
CA PHE A 34 3.41 15.99 -24.45
C PHE A 34 2.56 14.76 -24.72
N LEU A 35 2.61 13.84 -23.80
CA LEU A 35 1.68 12.72 -23.73
C LEU A 35 0.38 13.19 -23.07
N GLU A 36 -0.77 13.06 -23.72
CA GLU A 36 -2.07 13.44 -23.15
C GLU A 36 -2.65 12.34 -22.26
N ASN A 37 -2.45 11.09 -22.65
CA ASN A 37 -2.91 9.93 -21.90
C ASN A 37 -1.86 8.83 -21.94
N LEU A 38 -1.66 8.17 -20.83
CA LEU A 38 -0.78 7.01 -20.70
C LEU A 38 -1.52 5.91 -19.93
N GLU A 39 -1.78 4.80 -20.60
CA GLU A 39 -2.36 3.61 -20.01
C GLU A 39 -1.36 2.46 -20.08
N GLY A 40 -1.19 1.73 -18.97
CA GLY A 40 -0.30 0.56 -18.90
C GLY A 40 1.18 0.87 -18.93
N GLY A 41 1.58 2.09 -18.64
CA GLY A 41 2.98 2.51 -18.58
C GLY A 41 3.21 3.72 -17.69
N PHE A 42 4.48 4.06 -17.48
CA PHE A 42 4.89 5.27 -16.78
C PHE A 42 6.17 5.84 -17.41
N VAL A 43 6.41 7.13 -17.21
CA VAL A 43 7.63 7.79 -17.66
C VAL A 43 8.63 7.83 -16.52
N HIS A 44 9.82 7.25 -16.73
CA HIS A 44 10.92 7.28 -15.79
C HIS A 44 12.18 7.70 -16.53
N ASP A 45 12.88 8.72 -16.04
CA ASP A 45 14.10 9.29 -16.64
C ASP A 45 13.99 9.63 -18.14
N GLY A 46 12.80 10.13 -18.55
CA GLY A 46 12.53 10.47 -19.94
C GLY A 46 12.28 9.28 -20.88
N GLU A 47 12.14 8.08 -20.33
CA GLU A 47 11.81 6.85 -21.05
C GLU A 47 10.42 6.35 -20.67
N LEU A 48 9.69 5.84 -21.66
CA LEU A 48 8.41 5.17 -21.41
C LEU A 48 8.70 3.73 -21.02
N GLN A 49 8.33 3.38 -19.79
CA GLN A 49 8.41 2.03 -19.28
C GLN A 49 7.01 1.42 -19.18
N SER A 50 6.85 0.17 -19.61
CA SER A 50 5.61 -0.57 -19.39
C SER A 50 5.43 -0.86 -17.90
N LEU A 51 4.21 -0.77 -17.42
CA LEU A 51 3.87 -1.44 -16.18
C LEU A 51 3.99 -2.93 -16.40
N ASP A 52 4.67 -3.62 -15.48
CA ASP A 52 4.66 -5.08 -15.50
C ASP A 52 3.21 -5.57 -15.44
N LEU A 53 2.88 -6.54 -16.28
CA LEU A 53 1.57 -7.17 -16.24
C LEU A 53 1.33 -7.69 -14.84
N LEU A 54 0.23 -7.25 -14.22
CA LEU A 54 -0.21 -7.77 -12.94
C LEU A 54 -0.40 -9.28 -13.07
N SER A 55 0.54 -10.06 -12.57
CA SER A 55 0.39 -11.50 -12.47
C SER A 55 -0.40 -11.83 -11.21
N ARG A 56 -1.42 -12.69 -11.36
CA ARG A 56 -2.16 -13.20 -10.21
C ARG A 56 -1.23 -14.08 -9.38
N THR A 57 -0.81 -13.61 -8.22
CA THR A 57 -0.08 -14.44 -7.27
C THR A 57 -1.05 -15.46 -6.68
N SER A 58 -0.67 -16.73 -6.69
CA SER A 58 -1.42 -17.80 -6.09
C SER A 58 -1.29 -17.75 -4.56
N ILE A 59 -2.08 -16.87 -3.93
CA ILE A 59 -2.17 -16.79 -2.47
C ILE A 59 -3.40 -17.55 -2.04
N GLY A 60 -3.30 -18.32 -0.95
CA GLY A 60 -4.41 -19.08 -0.39
C GLY A 60 -5.62 -18.18 -0.11
N ALA A 61 -6.80 -18.66 -0.42
CA ALA A 61 -8.02 -17.92 -0.15
C ALA A 61 -8.26 -17.85 1.36
N LEU A 62 -8.68 -16.69 1.84
CA LEU A 62 -9.14 -16.48 3.21
C LEU A 62 -10.60 -16.03 3.15
N SER A 63 -11.46 -16.71 3.89
CA SER A 63 -12.87 -16.34 3.99
C SER A 63 -13.04 -15.27 5.06
N PHE A 64 -13.61 -14.12 4.70
CA PHE A 64 -13.92 -13.03 5.61
C PHE A 64 -15.42 -12.90 5.82
N THR A 65 -15.81 -12.60 7.04
CA THR A 65 -17.19 -12.28 7.40
C THR A 65 -17.50 -10.78 7.35
N PHE A 66 -16.49 -9.95 7.09
CA PHE A 66 -16.62 -8.49 7.03
C PHE A 66 -16.24 -7.97 5.63
N PRO A 67 -16.89 -6.89 5.16
CA PRO A 67 -16.80 -6.47 3.76
C PRO A 67 -15.50 -5.77 3.39
N TRP A 68 -14.73 -5.24 4.35
CA TRP A 68 -13.58 -4.36 4.08
C TRP A 68 -12.33 -4.77 4.86
N PRO A 69 -11.61 -5.83 4.42
CA PRO A 69 -10.32 -6.16 5.00
C PRO A 69 -9.29 -5.08 4.64
N GLN A 70 -8.47 -4.71 5.59
CA GLN A 70 -7.38 -3.74 5.38
C GLN A 70 -6.07 -4.47 5.12
N LEU A 71 -5.42 -4.17 3.99
CA LEU A 71 -4.10 -4.67 3.66
C LEU A 71 -3.04 -3.67 4.10
N LEU A 72 -2.15 -4.11 4.98
CA LEU A 72 -1.02 -3.32 5.46
C LEU A 72 0.28 -3.93 4.94
N VAL A 73 0.94 -3.21 4.03
CA VAL A 73 2.22 -3.65 3.45
C VAL A 73 3.36 -2.97 4.19
N ARG A 74 4.29 -3.78 4.70
CA ARG A 74 5.49 -3.34 5.40
C ARG A 74 6.73 -3.95 4.73
N PRO A 75 7.93 -3.43 4.93
CA PRO A 75 9.12 -3.87 4.20
C PRO A 75 9.35 -5.38 4.17
N ASN A 76 9.04 -6.07 5.26
CA ASN A 76 9.31 -7.51 5.39
C ASN A 76 8.06 -8.35 5.65
N ARG A 77 6.86 -7.78 5.48
CA ARG A 77 5.62 -8.48 5.80
C ARG A 77 4.40 -7.86 5.15
N ILE A 78 3.42 -8.69 4.91
CA ILE A 78 2.09 -8.26 4.45
C ILE A 78 1.10 -8.75 5.49
N LEU A 79 0.32 -7.82 6.03
CA LEU A 79 -0.72 -8.10 7.00
C LEU A 79 -2.09 -7.85 6.38
N LEU A 80 -3.04 -8.70 6.72
CA LEU A 80 -4.44 -8.54 6.37
C LEU A 80 -5.24 -8.44 7.66
N CYS A 81 -5.82 -7.28 7.89
CA CYS A 81 -6.47 -6.93 9.14
C CYS A 81 -7.99 -6.84 8.94
N GLY A 82 -8.72 -7.51 9.79
CA GLY A 82 -10.16 -7.33 9.99
C GLY A 82 -10.44 -6.49 11.23
N PRO A 83 -11.70 -6.34 11.61
CA PRO A 83 -12.10 -5.54 12.79
C PRO A 83 -11.39 -5.98 14.08
N THR A 84 -11.19 -7.29 14.24
CA THR A 84 -10.51 -7.87 15.42
C THR A 84 -9.36 -8.78 15.06
N THR A 85 -9.17 -9.17 13.79
CA THR A 85 -8.22 -10.20 13.40
C THR A 85 -7.06 -9.64 12.61
N ILE A 86 -5.85 -10.14 12.89
CA ILE A 86 -4.64 -9.82 12.15
C ILE A 86 -4.05 -11.11 11.59
N TYR A 87 -4.00 -11.20 10.27
CA TYR A 87 -3.33 -12.27 9.55
C TYR A 87 -2.03 -11.76 8.95
N GLU A 88 -1.03 -12.62 8.89
CA GLU A 88 0.25 -12.36 8.21
C GLU A 88 0.38 -13.33 7.05
N LEU A 89 0.80 -12.84 5.90
CA LEU A 89 1.14 -13.68 4.76
C LEU A 89 2.49 -14.34 5.00
N VAL A 90 2.49 -15.67 5.07
CA VAL A 90 3.69 -16.50 5.22
C VAL A 90 3.80 -17.41 3.99
N GLY A 91 4.78 -17.13 3.15
CA GLY A 91 4.84 -17.77 1.83
C GLY A 91 3.60 -17.42 1.01
N THR A 92 2.76 -18.40 0.72
CA THR A 92 1.51 -18.24 -0.04
C THR A 92 0.26 -18.40 0.83
N SER A 93 0.40 -18.46 2.15
CA SER A 93 -0.71 -18.75 3.06
C SER A 93 -0.91 -17.65 4.10
N TRP A 94 -2.16 -17.36 4.42
CA TRP A 94 -2.51 -16.45 5.50
C TRP A 94 -2.50 -17.18 6.84
N THR A 95 -1.76 -16.68 7.79
CA THR A 95 -1.67 -17.21 9.15
C THR A 95 -2.27 -16.21 10.12
N LEU A 96 -3.27 -16.62 10.90
CA LEU A 96 -3.81 -15.80 11.98
C LEU A 96 -2.73 -15.60 13.05
N ARG A 97 -2.40 -14.35 13.35
CA ARG A 97 -1.36 -13.98 14.32
C ARG A 97 -1.94 -13.47 15.63
N LYS A 98 -3.00 -12.69 15.55
CA LYS A 98 -3.60 -12.12 16.77
C LYS A 98 -5.08 -11.84 16.54
N THR A 99 -5.85 -12.03 17.61
CA THR A 99 -7.22 -11.53 17.73
C THR A 99 -7.22 -10.44 18.80
N ALA A 100 -7.74 -9.26 18.45
CA ALA A 100 -7.90 -8.13 19.35
C ALA A 100 -9.08 -8.36 20.29
N SER A 101 -9.01 -7.83 21.50
CA SER A 101 -10.08 -7.93 22.49
C SER A 101 -11.30 -7.06 22.14
N LEU A 102 -11.09 -5.96 21.41
CA LEU A 102 -12.14 -5.02 21.01
C LEU A 102 -12.07 -4.74 19.52
N GLU A 103 -13.25 -4.60 18.92
CA GLU A 103 -13.41 -4.23 17.52
C GLU A 103 -13.13 -2.74 17.31
N GLY A 104 -12.37 -2.43 16.26
CA GLY A 104 -12.11 -1.09 15.78
C GLY A 104 -12.52 -0.91 14.32
N SER A 105 -12.46 0.33 13.83
CA SER A 105 -12.89 0.66 12.47
C SER A 105 -11.83 0.33 11.42
N PHE A 106 -10.58 0.63 11.69
CA PHE A 106 -9.42 0.31 10.84
C PHE A 106 -8.13 0.33 11.68
N TRP A 107 -7.06 -0.22 11.13
CA TRP A 107 -5.78 -0.31 11.80
C TRP A 107 -4.80 0.73 11.27
N ALA A 108 -4.26 1.56 12.16
CA ALA A 108 -3.03 2.30 11.92
C ALA A 108 -1.84 1.44 12.32
N CYS A 109 -0.73 1.54 11.60
CA CYS A 109 0.47 0.79 11.95
C CYS A 109 1.74 1.62 11.75
N VAL A 110 2.74 1.34 12.58
CA VAL A 110 4.07 1.94 12.49
C VAL A 110 5.14 0.96 12.96
N ASP A 111 6.24 0.88 12.23
CA ASP A 111 7.45 0.21 12.71
C ASP A 111 8.30 1.23 13.49
N PHE A 112 8.69 0.87 14.68
CA PHE A 112 9.56 1.68 15.52
C PHE A 112 10.46 0.78 16.36
N GLU A 113 11.75 0.99 16.27
CA GLU A 113 12.76 0.14 16.89
C GLU A 113 12.51 -1.35 16.57
N ASP A 114 12.46 -2.17 17.61
CA ASP A 114 12.28 -3.61 17.50
C ASP A 114 10.81 -4.07 17.46
N TYR A 115 9.89 -3.13 17.28
CA TYR A 115 8.46 -3.44 17.32
C TYR A 115 7.69 -2.88 16.12
N LEU A 116 6.69 -3.65 15.70
CA LEU A 116 5.57 -3.15 14.93
C LEU A 116 4.43 -2.85 15.90
N TYR A 117 3.93 -1.63 15.85
CA TYR A 117 2.77 -1.16 16.60
C TYR A 117 1.56 -1.09 15.67
N LEU A 118 0.44 -1.66 16.12
CA LEU A 118 -0.84 -1.56 15.44
C LEU A 118 -1.88 -1.04 16.44
N SER A 119 -2.70 -0.10 16.01
CA SER A 119 -3.82 0.37 16.81
C SER A 119 -5.07 0.51 15.94
N ASN A 120 -6.21 0.07 16.47
CA ASN A 120 -7.51 0.23 15.83
C ASN A 120 -8.40 1.28 16.52
N GLY A 121 -7.80 2.12 17.37
CA GLY A 121 -8.49 3.12 18.18
C GLY A 121 -9.10 2.56 19.46
N LYS A 122 -9.21 1.24 19.62
CA LYS A 122 -9.77 0.58 20.83
C LYS A 122 -8.73 -0.26 21.56
N VAL A 123 -7.79 -0.82 20.83
CA VAL A 123 -6.67 -1.62 21.36
C VAL A 123 -5.37 -1.27 20.67
N VAL A 124 -4.27 -1.57 21.34
CA VAL A 124 -2.93 -1.52 20.76
C VAL A 124 -2.33 -2.92 20.79
N ILE A 125 -1.87 -3.36 19.64
CA ILE A 125 -1.18 -4.64 19.49
C ILE A 125 0.24 -4.37 19.06
N THR A 126 1.19 -5.06 19.66
CA THR A 126 2.60 -5.01 19.30
C THR A 126 3.06 -6.36 18.77
N ARG A 127 4.00 -6.30 17.85
CA ARG A 127 4.77 -7.47 17.41
C ARG A 127 6.25 -7.16 17.53
N SER A 128 6.96 -7.96 18.31
CA SER A 128 8.43 -7.85 18.41
C SER A 128 9.13 -8.39 17.14
N THR A 129 10.39 -8.04 16.94
CA THR A 129 11.23 -8.64 15.89
C THR A 129 11.33 -10.16 16.02
N GLY A 130 11.30 -10.69 17.24
CA GLY A 130 11.24 -12.13 17.51
C GLY A 130 9.91 -12.80 17.16
N GLY A 131 8.91 -12.05 16.69
CA GLY A 131 7.63 -12.58 16.22
C GLY A 131 6.55 -12.73 17.29
N THR A 132 6.79 -12.27 18.51
CA THR A 132 5.80 -12.32 19.60
C THR A 132 4.75 -11.22 19.42
N TRP A 133 3.48 -11.60 19.47
CA TRP A 133 2.34 -10.72 19.38
C TRP A 133 1.70 -10.53 20.77
N ALA A 134 1.51 -9.28 21.17
CA ALA A 134 0.90 -8.93 22.45
C ALA A 134 -0.08 -7.77 22.30
N GLU A 135 -1.18 -7.80 23.04
CA GLU A 135 -2.04 -6.65 23.25
C GLU A 135 -1.51 -5.86 24.45
N VAL A 136 -1.32 -4.55 24.27
CA VAL A 136 -0.71 -3.66 25.26
C VAL A 136 -1.74 -2.64 25.72
N THR A 137 -2.02 -2.63 27.00
CA THR A 137 -3.04 -1.76 27.60
C THR A 137 -2.51 -0.41 28.09
N THR A 138 -1.18 -0.28 28.20
CA THR A 138 -0.52 0.92 28.73
C THR A 138 -0.23 1.98 27.67
N LEU A 139 -0.36 1.63 26.38
CA LEU A 139 -0.12 2.55 25.28
C LEU A 139 -1.42 3.28 24.88
N PRO A 140 -1.32 4.52 24.40
CA PRO A 140 -2.47 5.27 23.93
C PRO A 140 -3.10 4.60 22.71
N LYS A 141 -4.42 4.47 22.73
CA LYS A 141 -5.21 3.88 21.65
C LYS A 141 -5.45 4.94 20.59
N ALA A 142 -4.82 4.81 19.44
CA ALA A 142 -4.79 5.85 18.42
C ALA A 142 -5.41 5.38 17.11
N MET A 143 -6.02 6.30 16.38
CA MET A 143 -6.53 6.09 15.02
C MET A 143 -5.47 6.36 13.95
N ALA A 144 -4.39 7.05 14.30
CA ALA A 144 -3.27 7.33 13.42
C ALA A 144 -1.95 7.14 14.16
N LEU A 145 -0.99 6.50 13.50
CA LEU A 145 0.36 6.28 14.02
C LEU A 145 1.36 6.67 12.95
N CYS A 146 2.39 7.42 13.32
CA CYS A 146 3.53 7.67 12.44
C CYS A 146 4.84 7.70 13.24
N ASN A 147 5.93 7.36 12.57
CA ASN A 147 7.29 7.56 13.07
C ASN A 147 7.84 8.81 12.43
N PHE A 148 8.23 9.75 13.24
CA PHE A 148 8.88 10.97 12.81
C PHE A 148 10.03 11.32 13.75
N ASN A 149 11.21 11.52 13.18
CA ASN A 149 12.42 11.92 13.89
C ASN A 149 12.74 11.05 15.13
N GLY A 150 12.61 9.73 15.01
CA GLY A 150 12.91 8.79 16.08
C GLY A 150 11.90 8.78 17.23
N GLN A 151 10.66 9.21 16.96
CA GLN A 151 9.56 9.17 17.91
C GLN A 151 8.28 8.66 17.23
N VAL A 152 7.46 7.95 17.99
CA VAL A 152 6.12 7.55 17.53
C VAL A 152 5.11 8.60 17.95
N PHE A 153 4.41 9.13 16.96
CA PHE A 153 3.29 10.04 17.17
C PHE A 153 1.98 9.27 17.03
N ALA A 154 1.10 9.48 18.00
CA ALA A 154 -0.23 8.90 18.04
C ALA A 154 -1.26 10.02 17.92
N GLY A 155 -2.12 9.92 16.91
CA GLY A 155 -3.18 10.89 16.66
C GLY A 155 -4.57 10.31 16.87
N SER A 156 -5.54 11.18 17.18
CA SER A 156 -6.94 10.79 17.45
C SER A 156 -7.03 9.75 18.57
N VAL A 157 -6.43 10.08 19.71
CA VAL A 157 -6.40 9.20 20.89
C VAL A 157 -7.72 9.35 21.63
N GLU A 158 -8.40 8.24 21.93
CA GLU A 158 -9.47 8.24 22.93
C GLU A 158 -8.84 8.41 24.33
N VAL A 159 -9.28 9.41 25.05
CA VAL A 159 -8.90 9.70 26.44
C VAL A 159 -9.87 8.99 27.39
#